data_5020f05513895c805f3b7be3f36dcf9e
#
_entry.id   5020f05513895c805f3b7be3f36dcf9e
#
_cell.length_a   1.000
_cell.length_b   1.000
_cell.length_c   1.000
_cell.angle_alpha   90.00
_cell.angle_beta   90.00
_cell.angle_gamma   90.00
#
_symmetry.space_group_name_H-M   'P 1'
#
loop_
_entity.id
_entity.type
_entity.pdbx_description
1 polymer ?
#
loop_
_entity_poly.entity_id
_entity_poly.type
_entity_poly.pdbx_seq_one_letter_code
_entity_poly.pdbx_strand_id
1 'polypeptide(L)'
;MTGSFPSDREPGGADPGSSKIPGLPALWACLAAAVAFMPVNNVARGEAPMISIAIHGGAGVITRSSMSDEDERSYRADLGRALDAGYAVLDSGGSSLDAVTAAVRILEDSPSFNAGKGAVFNHEGINELDASIMDGRTLQAGAVAGVRHVRNPIDLARLVMDRSPHVLLSGAGAEEFALEQGVALVPRDYFHTDRRWKQLEKARAGELQSASEIGYFGTVGAVALDRAGNLAAATSTGGTTNKRWGRVGDSPLIGAGNYADNASCAVSATGSGEYFIRTVLGHEISALMKYRGLSAEEAAREAVHGTLKRIGGEGGVIVVDREGNIALEFNSEGMFRGARDSKGRRDILIY
;
A
#
# COMPACT_ATOMS: atom_id res chain seq x y z
N MET A 1 -50.01 24.68 -2.10
CA MET A 1 -50.11 25.46 -3.35
C MET A 1 -49.62 24.55 -4.45
N THR A 2 -50.57 24.14 -5.21
CA THR A 2 -50.59 23.28 -6.39
C THR A 2 -50.02 24.04 -7.60
N GLY A 3 -49.24 23.41 -8.42
CA GLY A 3 -48.78 23.94 -9.70
C GLY A 3 -48.43 22.86 -10.66
N SER A 4 -49.33 22.60 -11.58
CA SER A 4 -49.45 21.53 -12.56
C SER A 4 -48.46 21.62 -13.72
N PHE A 5 -48.15 20.45 -14.28
CA PHE A 5 -47.58 20.26 -15.62
C PHE A 5 -48.54 20.67 -16.75
N PRO A 6 -48.04 20.90 -17.95
CA PRO A 6 -48.74 20.38 -19.13
C PRO A 6 -47.87 19.51 -20.05
N SER A 7 -48.55 18.54 -20.58
CA SER A 7 -48.23 17.52 -21.57
C SER A 7 -48.37 18.00 -23.02
N ASP A 8 -47.82 17.16 -23.91
CA ASP A 8 -48.24 16.89 -25.29
C ASP A 8 -47.73 17.75 -26.45
N ARG A 9 -46.97 17.13 -27.36
CA ARG A 9 -47.36 16.93 -28.78
C ARG A 9 -46.32 16.11 -29.57
N GLU A 10 -46.73 14.94 -29.98
CA GLU A 10 -46.46 14.35 -31.30
C GLU A 10 -47.63 14.66 -32.25
N PRO A 11 -47.67 14.35 -33.55
CA PRO A 11 -46.78 13.58 -34.44
C PRO A 11 -46.63 14.19 -35.87
N GLY A 12 -45.89 13.50 -36.74
CA GLY A 12 -45.94 13.81 -38.18
C GLY A 12 -44.93 12.96 -38.98
N GLY A 13 -45.50 11.88 -39.57
CA GLY A 13 -44.82 11.01 -40.46
C GLY A 13 -44.82 11.44 -41.92
N ALA A 14 -43.95 10.90 -42.71
CA ALA A 14 -44.06 10.68 -44.15
C ALA A 14 -42.94 9.77 -44.68
N ASP A 15 -43.35 8.68 -45.21
CA ASP A 15 -42.68 7.78 -46.17
C ASP A 15 -43.39 8.03 -47.54
N PRO A 16 -42.99 7.49 -48.71
CA PRO A 16 -41.77 6.87 -49.23
C PRO A 16 -41.38 7.41 -50.65
N GLY A 17 -40.22 6.97 -51.15
CA GLY A 17 -39.84 7.23 -52.53
C GLY A 17 -38.87 6.18 -53.11
N SER A 18 -39.41 5.17 -53.73
CA SER A 18 -38.70 4.20 -54.53
C SER A 18 -38.20 4.76 -55.87
N SER A 19 -36.95 4.50 -56.27
CA SER A 19 -36.59 4.50 -57.67
C SER A 19 -35.60 3.39 -58.02
N LYS A 20 -36.10 2.46 -58.80
CA LYS A 20 -35.34 1.43 -59.52
C LYS A 20 -34.53 2.04 -60.65
N ILE A 21 -33.32 1.61 -60.87
CA ILE A 21 -32.58 1.77 -62.15
C ILE A 21 -31.98 0.39 -62.52
N PRO A 22 -32.01 0.01 -63.82
CA PRO A 22 -31.84 -1.37 -64.26
C PRO A 22 -30.41 -1.70 -64.71
N GLY A 23 -30.20 -2.97 -64.84
CA GLY A 23 -29.07 -3.78 -65.02
C GLY A 23 -28.26 -3.79 -66.32
N LEU A 24 -27.30 -4.71 -66.26
CA LEU A 24 -26.57 -5.50 -67.31
C LEU A 24 -25.12 -5.09 -67.58
N PRO A 25 -24.28 -6.04 -68.08
CA PRO A 25 -24.17 -7.47 -67.79
C PRO A 25 -22.73 -7.92 -67.39
N ALA A 26 -22.64 -9.20 -67.09
CA ALA A 26 -21.42 -9.93 -66.77
C ALA A 26 -20.41 -10.02 -67.93
N LEU A 27 -19.11 -9.96 -67.59
CA LEU A 27 -18.03 -10.57 -68.38
C LEU A 27 -17.03 -11.23 -67.44
N TRP A 28 -16.91 -12.52 -67.61
CA TRP A 28 -15.99 -13.43 -66.94
C TRP A 28 -14.55 -13.16 -67.35
N ALA A 29 -13.62 -13.05 -66.40
CA ALA A 29 -12.22 -13.36 -66.60
C ALA A 29 -11.68 -13.99 -65.31
N CYS A 30 -11.50 -15.29 -65.31
CA CYS A 30 -10.75 -16.04 -64.34
C CYS A 30 -9.29 -15.65 -64.38
N LEU A 31 -8.77 -15.09 -63.29
CA LEU A 31 -7.34 -15.08 -63.01
C LEU A 31 -7.15 -15.69 -61.60
N ALA A 32 -6.80 -16.97 -61.58
CA ALA A 32 -6.38 -17.65 -60.38
C ALA A 32 -4.94 -17.18 -60.01
N ALA A 33 -4.87 -16.25 -59.06
CA ALA A 33 -3.61 -15.93 -58.38
C ALA A 33 -3.52 -16.79 -57.15
N ALA A 34 -2.69 -17.82 -57.17
CA ALA A 34 -2.31 -18.60 -56.00
C ALA A 34 -1.49 -17.71 -55.06
N VAL A 35 -2.17 -17.12 -54.06
CA VAL A 35 -1.47 -16.46 -52.94
C VAL A 35 -1.06 -17.58 -51.98
N ALA A 36 0.25 -17.90 -52.01
CA ALA A 36 0.85 -18.77 -51.01
C ALA A 36 0.71 -18.10 -49.65
N PHE A 37 -0.21 -18.64 -48.84
CA PHE A 37 -0.32 -18.30 -47.39
C PHE A 37 0.93 -18.87 -46.69
N MET A 38 1.99 -18.05 -46.51
CA MET A 38 3.00 -18.36 -45.54
C MET A 38 2.43 -18.03 -44.15
N PRO A 39 2.41 -18.99 -43.24
CA PRO A 39 2.05 -18.67 -41.86
C PRO A 39 3.18 -17.79 -41.28
N VAL A 40 2.92 -16.52 -41.13
CA VAL A 40 3.77 -15.63 -40.33
C VAL A 40 3.45 -15.97 -38.85
N ASN A 41 4.06 -17.03 -38.35
CA ASN A 41 4.13 -17.27 -36.91
C ASN A 41 5.16 -16.29 -36.31
N ASN A 42 4.88 -15.01 -36.37
CA ASN A 42 5.48 -14.03 -35.49
C ASN A 42 4.64 -13.98 -34.20
N VAL A 43 4.72 -15.02 -33.37
CA VAL A 43 4.44 -14.89 -31.95
C VAL A 43 5.57 -13.98 -31.43
N ALA A 44 5.35 -12.69 -31.46
CA ALA A 44 6.11 -11.78 -30.62
C ALA A 44 6.02 -12.38 -29.22
N ARG A 45 7.10 -12.93 -28.69
CA ARG A 45 7.25 -13.21 -27.26
C ARG A 45 7.14 -11.85 -26.59
N GLY A 46 5.90 -11.45 -26.24
CA GLY A 46 5.68 -10.30 -25.38
C GLY A 46 6.51 -10.55 -24.12
N GLU A 47 7.31 -9.56 -23.72
CA GLU A 47 7.97 -9.60 -22.43
C GLU A 47 6.93 -9.98 -21.38
N ALA A 48 7.30 -10.89 -20.47
CA ALA A 48 6.40 -11.28 -19.39
C ALA A 48 5.97 -10.01 -18.63
N PRO A 49 4.66 -9.90 -18.26
CA PRO A 49 4.19 -8.73 -17.56
C PRO A 49 5.05 -8.43 -16.33
N MET A 50 5.43 -7.16 -16.17
CA MET A 50 6.23 -6.72 -15.04
C MET A 50 5.49 -6.94 -13.74
N ILE A 51 6.15 -7.56 -12.76
CA ILE A 51 5.70 -7.60 -11.37
C ILE A 51 6.79 -7.05 -10.48
N SER A 52 6.41 -6.30 -9.45
CA SER A 52 7.34 -5.76 -8.47
C SER A 52 6.68 -5.58 -7.11
N ILE A 53 7.48 -5.68 -6.07
CA ILE A 53 7.07 -5.46 -4.69
C ILE A 53 8.20 -4.77 -3.93
N ALA A 54 7.85 -3.81 -3.10
CA ALA A 54 8.73 -3.28 -2.08
C ALA A 54 8.08 -3.37 -0.70
N ILE A 55 8.90 -3.54 0.33
CA ILE A 55 8.46 -3.61 1.72
C ILE A 55 9.33 -2.70 2.60
N HIS A 56 8.78 -2.25 3.72
CA HIS A 56 9.56 -1.64 4.80
C HIS A 56 9.17 -2.21 6.17
N GLY A 57 10.13 -2.18 7.09
CA GLY A 57 9.98 -2.57 8.49
C GLY A 57 10.21 -1.40 9.45
N GLY A 58 10.18 -0.15 8.92
CA GLY A 58 10.38 1.07 9.69
C GLY A 58 11.65 1.83 9.34
N ALA A 59 11.63 3.14 9.60
CA ALA A 59 12.75 4.05 9.49
C ALA A 59 13.05 4.68 10.86
N GLY A 60 14.26 5.21 11.09
CA GLY A 60 14.64 5.87 12.33
C GLY A 60 16.13 5.82 12.62
N VAL A 61 16.50 5.93 13.92
CA VAL A 61 17.88 5.81 14.38
C VAL A 61 18.31 4.34 14.34
N ILE A 62 18.68 3.88 13.16
CA ILE A 62 19.07 2.49 12.87
C ILE A 62 20.54 2.52 12.41
N THR A 63 21.46 2.36 13.35
CA THR A 63 22.90 2.35 13.06
C THR A 63 23.51 0.97 13.25
N ARG A 64 24.62 0.70 12.57
CA ARG A 64 25.38 -0.55 12.78
C ARG A 64 25.84 -0.73 14.21
N SER A 65 26.19 0.38 14.90
CA SER A 65 26.67 0.37 16.28
C SER A 65 25.58 0.07 17.31
N SER A 66 24.31 0.30 16.97
CA SER A 66 23.16 0.08 17.87
C SER A 66 22.51 -1.29 17.72
N MET A 67 23.02 -2.15 16.83
CA MET A 67 22.43 -3.44 16.49
C MET A 67 23.44 -4.58 16.66
N SER A 68 23.03 -5.64 17.35
CA SER A 68 23.84 -6.88 17.38
C SER A 68 23.77 -7.62 16.06
N ASP A 69 24.79 -8.43 15.77
CA ASP A 69 24.79 -9.30 14.57
C ASP A 69 23.61 -10.30 14.56
N GLU A 70 23.15 -10.71 15.74
CA GLU A 70 22.00 -11.60 15.89
C GLU A 70 20.69 -10.89 15.53
N ASP A 71 20.50 -9.66 16.04
CA ASP A 71 19.34 -8.84 15.71
C ASP A 71 19.32 -8.52 14.20
N GLU A 72 20.46 -8.13 13.61
CA GLU A 72 20.53 -7.84 12.17
C GLU A 72 20.15 -9.07 11.35
N ARG A 73 20.66 -10.26 11.70
CA ARG A 73 20.26 -11.49 11.01
C ARG A 73 18.77 -11.77 11.14
N SER A 74 18.19 -11.57 12.33
CA SER A 74 16.76 -11.75 12.58
C SER A 74 15.91 -10.79 11.73
N TYR A 75 16.24 -9.49 11.73
CA TYR A 75 15.55 -8.50 10.90
C TYR A 75 15.62 -8.83 9.42
N ARG A 76 16.81 -9.19 8.92
CA ARG A 76 16.99 -9.58 7.50
C ARG A 76 16.20 -10.83 7.14
N ALA A 77 16.11 -11.80 8.04
CA ALA A 77 15.36 -13.03 7.82
C ALA A 77 13.85 -12.75 7.75
N ASP A 78 13.33 -11.90 8.65
CA ASP A 78 11.91 -11.54 8.68
C ASP A 78 11.51 -10.71 7.45
N LEU A 79 12.34 -9.71 7.07
CA LEU A 79 12.15 -8.95 5.83
C LEU A 79 12.20 -9.88 4.60
N GLY A 80 13.16 -10.81 4.57
CA GLY A 80 13.27 -11.77 3.47
C GLY A 80 12.03 -12.63 3.33
N ARG A 81 11.50 -13.18 4.45
CA ARG A 81 10.27 -13.98 4.43
C ARG A 81 9.05 -13.17 3.94
N ALA A 82 8.90 -11.93 4.41
CA ALA A 82 7.80 -11.06 4.02
C ALA A 82 7.86 -10.70 2.52
N LEU A 83 9.05 -10.31 2.05
CA LEU A 83 9.29 -9.97 0.64
C LEU A 83 9.03 -11.17 -0.28
N ASP A 84 9.55 -12.33 0.08
CA ASP A 84 9.40 -13.55 -0.73
C ASP A 84 7.95 -14.05 -0.75
N ALA A 85 7.20 -13.93 0.37
CA ALA A 85 5.80 -14.31 0.42
C ALA A 85 4.92 -13.41 -0.47
N GLY A 86 5.11 -12.08 -0.39
CA GLY A 86 4.38 -11.17 -1.27
C GLY A 86 4.74 -11.37 -2.75
N TYR A 87 6.01 -11.57 -3.05
CA TYR A 87 6.44 -11.85 -4.42
C TYR A 87 5.89 -13.18 -4.96
N ALA A 88 5.82 -14.22 -4.15
CA ALA A 88 5.26 -15.52 -4.55
C ALA A 88 3.79 -15.41 -4.96
N VAL A 89 3.01 -14.55 -4.30
CA VAL A 89 1.63 -14.24 -4.72
C VAL A 89 1.60 -13.65 -6.12
N LEU A 90 2.44 -12.64 -6.40
CA LEU A 90 2.52 -12.01 -7.72
C LEU A 90 3.00 -12.99 -8.80
N ASP A 91 4.01 -13.79 -8.47
CA ASP A 91 4.60 -14.75 -9.42
C ASP A 91 3.63 -15.86 -9.79
N SER A 92 2.76 -16.29 -8.87
CA SER A 92 1.67 -17.22 -9.13
C SER A 92 0.46 -16.60 -9.85
N GLY A 93 0.49 -15.29 -10.17
CA GLY A 93 -0.60 -14.58 -10.85
C GLY A 93 -1.67 -14.01 -9.92
N GLY A 94 -1.38 -13.94 -8.60
CA GLY A 94 -2.26 -13.29 -7.62
C GLY A 94 -2.23 -11.76 -7.75
N SER A 95 -3.18 -11.10 -7.07
CA SER A 95 -3.34 -9.66 -7.12
C SER A 95 -2.30 -8.91 -6.28
N SER A 96 -2.03 -7.64 -6.63
CA SER A 96 -1.21 -6.73 -5.83
C SER A 96 -1.75 -6.56 -4.40
N LEU A 97 -3.08 -6.51 -4.23
CA LEU A 97 -3.73 -6.47 -2.91
C LEU A 97 -3.40 -7.72 -2.06
N ASP A 98 -3.46 -8.90 -2.65
CA ASP A 98 -3.13 -10.14 -1.92
C ASP A 98 -1.64 -10.21 -1.60
N ALA A 99 -0.78 -9.71 -2.49
CA ALA A 99 0.66 -9.67 -2.29
C ALA A 99 1.07 -8.75 -1.12
N VAL A 100 0.54 -7.51 -1.08
CA VAL A 100 0.83 -6.58 0.03
C VAL A 100 0.25 -7.09 1.35
N THR A 101 -0.95 -7.71 1.33
CA THR A 101 -1.55 -8.32 2.52
C THR A 101 -0.67 -9.47 3.04
N ALA A 102 -0.19 -10.37 2.18
CA ALA A 102 0.67 -11.49 2.57
C ALA A 102 1.99 -11.01 3.17
N ALA A 103 2.62 -10.00 2.59
CA ALA A 103 3.85 -9.43 3.10
C ALA A 103 3.66 -8.77 4.47
N VAL A 104 2.65 -7.91 4.63
CA VAL A 104 2.38 -7.18 5.88
C VAL A 104 1.99 -8.14 7.01
N ARG A 105 1.20 -9.20 6.74
CA ARG A 105 0.87 -10.22 7.76
C ARG A 105 2.11 -10.86 8.38
N ILE A 106 3.13 -11.20 7.58
CA ILE A 106 4.38 -11.76 8.09
C ILE A 106 5.11 -10.75 8.98
N LEU A 107 5.09 -9.46 8.61
CA LEU A 107 5.71 -8.42 9.41
C LEU A 107 4.91 -8.16 10.71
N GLU A 108 3.59 -8.25 10.69
CA GLU A 108 2.72 -8.17 11.88
C GLU A 108 2.90 -9.37 12.82
N ASP A 109 3.14 -10.57 12.29
CA ASP A 109 3.38 -11.77 13.10
C ASP A 109 4.81 -11.80 13.71
N SER A 110 5.73 -10.94 13.23
CA SER A 110 7.09 -10.83 13.75
C SER A 110 7.14 -9.95 15.01
N PRO A 111 7.78 -10.41 16.11
CA PRO A 111 8.01 -9.57 17.29
C PRO A 111 9.07 -8.47 17.06
N SER A 112 9.75 -8.48 15.91
CA SER A 112 10.86 -7.56 15.61
C SER A 112 10.38 -6.17 15.24
N PHE A 113 9.26 -6.04 14.53
CA PHE A 113 8.73 -4.77 14.01
C PHE A 113 7.64 -4.18 14.90
N ASN A 114 7.39 -2.88 14.76
CA ASN A 114 6.33 -2.19 15.49
C ASN A 114 4.99 -2.28 14.74
N ALA A 115 4.47 -3.48 14.62
CA ALA A 115 3.15 -3.78 14.09
C ALA A 115 2.71 -5.13 14.64
N GLY A 116 1.41 -5.38 14.77
CA GLY A 116 0.90 -6.65 15.27
C GLY A 116 1.60 -7.09 16.57
N LYS A 117 2.22 -8.28 16.55
CA LYS A 117 2.85 -8.90 17.72
C LYS A 117 4.00 -8.08 18.33
N GLY A 118 4.72 -7.29 17.55
CA GLY A 118 5.84 -6.45 18.00
C GLY A 118 5.47 -5.01 18.30
N ALA A 119 4.17 -4.69 18.34
CA ALA A 119 3.67 -3.34 18.54
C ALA A 119 4.12 -2.73 19.88
N VAL A 120 4.36 -1.42 19.86
CA VAL A 120 4.69 -0.65 21.08
C VAL A 120 3.46 -0.49 21.98
N PHE A 121 3.71 -0.12 23.22
CA PHE A 121 2.68 0.17 24.21
C PHE A 121 2.34 1.67 24.27
N ASN A 122 1.06 1.97 24.45
CA ASN A 122 0.60 3.31 24.80
C ASN A 122 0.93 3.65 26.27
N HIS A 123 0.54 4.85 26.73
CA HIS A 123 0.81 5.29 28.10
C HIS A 123 0.18 4.39 29.18
N GLU A 124 -0.96 3.80 28.90
CA GLU A 124 -1.69 2.91 29.80
C GLU A 124 -1.11 1.49 29.83
N GLY A 125 -0.09 1.17 29.00
CA GLY A 125 0.49 -0.17 28.88
C GLY A 125 -0.36 -1.12 28.04
N ILE A 126 -1.03 -0.58 27.02
CA ILE A 126 -1.89 -1.32 26.09
C ILE A 126 -1.31 -1.17 24.69
N ASN A 127 -1.32 -2.25 23.89
CA ASN A 127 -1.03 -2.16 22.46
C ASN A 127 -2.28 -1.70 21.71
N GLU A 128 -2.15 -0.66 20.93
CA GLU A 128 -3.20 -0.13 20.04
C GLU A 128 -2.65 -0.11 18.62
N LEU A 129 -3.34 -0.80 17.73
CA LEU A 129 -2.87 -1.14 16.40
C LEU A 129 -3.66 -0.36 15.34
N ASP A 130 -2.96 0.09 14.32
CA ASP A 130 -3.54 0.82 13.20
C ASP A 130 -3.06 0.15 11.89
N ALA A 131 -3.92 0.07 10.88
CA ALA A 131 -3.55 -0.43 9.55
C ALA A 131 -4.42 0.18 8.45
N SER A 132 -3.88 0.20 7.23
CA SER A 132 -4.65 0.56 6.03
C SER A 132 -4.17 -0.19 4.80
N ILE A 133 -5.09 -0.34 3.84
CA ILE A 133 -4.85 -0.92 2.52
C ILE A 133 -5.60 -0.12 1.46
N MET A 134 -5.03 0.00 0.25
CA MET A 134 -5.67 0.71 -0.85
C MET A 134 -5.43 0.01 -2.18
N ASP A 135 -6.50 -0.09 -2.99
CA ASP A 135 -6.51 -0.57 -4.38
C ASP A 135 -6.29 0.60 -5.33
N GLY A 136 -5.17 0.61 -6.05
CA GLY A 136 -4.85 1.66 -7.02
C GLY A 136 -5.75 1.67 -8.26
N ARG A 137 -6.41 0.56 -8.56
CA ARG A 137 -7.32 0.44 -9.71
C ARG A 137 -8.65 1.14 -9.49
N THR A 138 -9.23 0.99 -8.30
CA THR A 138 -10.58 1.46 -7.98
C THR A 138 -10.58 2.65 -7.03
N LEU A 139 -9.43 2.95 -6.42
CA LEU A 139 -9.25 3.88 -5.31
C LEU A 139 -10.03 3.47 -4.05
N GLN A 140 -10.55 2.25 -4.00
CA GLN A 140 -11.13 1.71 -2.78
C GLN A 140 -10.04 1.51 -1.72
N ALA A 141 -10.40 1.79 -0.48
CA ALA A 141 -9.48 1.67 0.64
C ALA A 141 -10.21 1.18 1.88
N GLY A 142 -9.48 0.56 2.78
CA GLY A 142 -9.95 0.19 4.09
C GLY A 142 -8.88 0.43 5.14
N ALA A 143 -9.32 0.85 6.32
CA ALA A 143 -8.42 1.16 7.42
C ALA A 143 -9.04 0.85 8.78
N VAL A 144 -8.18 0.59 9.75
CA VAL A 144 -8.56 0.46 11.16
C VAL A 144 -7.59 1.22 12.04
N ALA A 145 -8.10 1.82 13.12
CA ALA A 145 -7.29 2.55 14.09
C ALA A 145 -7.66 2.16 15.53
N GLY A 146 -6.66 2.01 16.40
CA GLY A 146 -6.83 1.79 17.82
C GLY A 146 -7.43 0.43 18.18
N VAL A 147 -7.31 -0.60 17.35
CA VAL A 147 -7.74 -1.97 17.67
C VAL A 147 -6.75 -2.64 18.62
N ARG A 148 -7.23 -3.51 19.50
CA ARG A 148 -6.47 -4.05 20.63
C ARG A 148 -6.42 -5.58 20.70
N HIS A 149 -7.29 -6.26 19.94
CA HIS A 149 -7.48 -7.71 20.00
C HIS A 149 -7.43 -8.37 18.60
N VAL A 150 -7.14 -7.61 17.54
CA VAL A 150 -7.07 -8.13 16.18
C VAL A 150 -5.63 -8.55 15.89
N ARG A 151 -5.40 -9.86 15.69
CA ARG A 151 -4.07 -10.43 15.47
C ARG A 151 -3.33 -9.75 14.31
N ASN A 152 -4.00 -9.65 13.16
CA ASN A 152 -3.48 -9.04 11.95
C ASN A 152 -4.38 -7.86 11.53
N PRO A 153 -4.09 -6.63 11.97
CA PRO A 153 -4.88 -5.45 11.61
C PRO A 153 -5.05 -5.23 10.12
N ILE A 154 -4.07 -5.65 9.31
CA ILE A 154 -4.13 -5.53 7.85
C ILE A 154 -5.27 -6.36 7.24
N ASP A 155 -5.57 -7.53 7.80
CA ASP A 155 -6.70 -8.36 7.36
C ASP A 155 -8.02 -7.67 7.66
N LEU A 156 -8.13 -7.03 8.83
CA LEU A 156 -9.33 -6.28 9.17
C LEU A 156 -9.48 -5.03 8.29
N ALA A 157 -8.39 -4.31 8.01
CA ALA A 157 -8.40 -3.19 7.06
C ALA A 157 -8.88 -3.64 5.67
N ARG A 158 -8.45 -4.83 5.21
CA ARG A 158 -8.92 -5.44 3.96
C ARG A 158 -10.42 -5.74 4.02
N LEU A 159 -10.93 -6.31 5.11
CA LEU A 159 -12.36 -6.57 5.29
C LEU A 159 -13.18 -5.27 5.33
N VAL A 160 -12.68 -4.21 5.93
CA VAL A 160 -13.34 -2.88 5.88
C VAL A 160 -13.51 -2.43 4.44
N MET A 161 -12.47 -2.54 3.60
CA MET A 161 -12.53 -2.19 2.18
C MET A 161 -13.53 -3.08 1.40
N ASP A 162 -13.50 -4.39 1.64
CA ASP A 162 -14.21 -5.37 0.80
C ASP A 162 -15.68 -5.59 1.24
N ARG A 163 -16.01 -5.30 2.52
CA ARG A 163 -17.27 -5.74 3.15
C ARG A 163 -18.05 -4.63 3.85
N SER A 164 -17.55 -3.38 3.84
CA SER A 164 -18.26 -2.27 4.43
C SER A 164 -18.39 -1.08 3.47
N PRO A 165 -19.33 -0.16 3.69
CA PRO A 165 -19.41 1.09 2.95
C PRO A 165 -18.41 2.15 3.47
N HIS A 166 -17.68 1.84 4.52
CA HIS A 166 -16.77 2.77 5.21
C HIS A 166 -15.33 2.58 4.74
N VAL A 167 -14.52 3.63 4.88
CA VAL A 167 -13.07 3.56 4.62
C VAL A 167 -12.28 3.31 5.91
N LEU A 168 -12.73 3.86 7.05
CA LEU A 168 -11.99 3.78 8.32
C LEU A 168 -12.94 3.46 9.47
N LEU A 169 -12.63 2.40 10.20
CA LEU A 169 -13.27 2.05 11.47
C LEU A 169 -12.27 2.19 12.62
N SER A 170 -12.74 2.44 13.85
CA SER A 170 -11.83 2.63 14.99
C SER A 170 -12.30 1.96 16.28
N GLY A 171 -11.33 1.58 17.12
CA GLY A 171 -11.54 1.08 18.48
C GLY A 171 -12.52 -0.08 18.58
N ALA A 172 -13.41 -0.03 19.56
CA ALA A 172 -14.37 -1.12 19.84
C ALA A 172 -15.31 -1.39 18.65
N GLY A 173 -15.73 -0.36 17.92
CA GLY A 173 -16.59 -0.55 16.73
C GLY A 173 -15.88 -1.30 15.59
N ALA A 174 -14.58 -1.10 15.42
CA ALA A 174 -13.80 -1.90 14.46
C ALA A 174 -13.68 -3.37 14.91
N GLU A 175 -13.57 -3.63 16.21
CA GLU A 175 -13.53 -5.00 16.76
C GLU A 175 -14.90 -5.69 16.72
N GLU A 176 -15.99 -4.95 16.90
CA GLU A 176 -17.36 -5.44 16.70
C GLU A 176 -17.54 -5.88 15.24
N PHE A 177 -17.16 -5.03 14.28
CA PHE A 177 -17.16 -5.39 12.85
C PHE A 177 -16.29 -6.62 12.57
N ALA A 178 -15.10 -6.74 13.21
CA ALA A 178 -14.25 -7.91 13.08
C ALA A 178 -14.98 -9.20 13.48
N LEU A 179 -15.69 -9.20 14.63
CA LEU A 179 -16.47 -10.34 15.08
C LEU A 179 -17.62 -10.68 14.13
N GLU A 180 -18.33 -9.68 13.60
CA GLU A 180 -19.38 -9.88 12.60
C GLU A 180 -18.85 -10.51 11.31
N GLN A 181 -17.60 -10.21 10.94
CA GLN A 181 -16.93 -10.80 9.77
C GLN A 181 -16.26 -12.15 10.09
N GLY A 182 -16.40 -12.69 11.31
CA GLY A 182 -15.85 -13.98 11.72
C GLY A 182 -14.35 -13.95 12.05
N VAL A 183 -13.77 -12.78 12.29
CA VAL A 183 -12.37 -12.65 12.73
C VAL A 183 -12.26 -13.03 14.20
N ALA A 184 -11.40 -14.01 14.50
CA ALA A 184 -11.12 -14.37 15.88
C ALA A 184 -10.23 -13.31 16.56
N LEU A 185 -10.70 -12.82 17.71
CA LEU A 185 -9.91 -11.92 18.54
C LEU A 185 -8.90 -12.69 19.40
N VAL A 186 -7.75 -12.07 19.63
CA VAL A 186 -6.69 -12.60 20.51
C VAL A 186 -6.65 -11.83 21.83
N PRO A 187 -6.18 -12.46 22.94
CA PRO A 187 -5.99 -11.75 24.19
C PRO A 187 -4.85 -10.73 24.08
N ARG A 188 -4.85 -9.70 24.93
CA ARG A 188 -3.87 -8.59 24.87
C ARG A 188 -2.42 -9.04 25.07
N ASP A 189 -2.19 -10.07 25.86
CA ASP A 189 -0.86 -10.63 26.10
C ASP A 189 -0.23 -11.27 24.86
N TYR A 190 -1.02 -11.56 23.80
CA TYR A 190 -0.50 -11.96 22.49
C TYR A 190 0.50 -10.94 21.93
N PHE A 191 0.28 -9.64 22.16
CA PHE A 191 1.13 -8.55 21.65
C PHE A 191 2.28 -8.19 22.58
N HIS A 192 2.29 -8.72 23.80
CA HIS A 192 3.30 -8.39 24.79
C HIS A 192 4.69 -8.90 24.37
N THR A 193 5.68 -8.00 24.36
CA THR A 193 7.10 -8.37 24.27
C THR A 193 7.88 -7.62 25.33
N ASP A 194 8.82 -8.30 26.00
CA ASP A 194 9.66 -7.70 27.07
C ASP A 194 10.46 -6.51 26.55
N ARG A 195 10.89 -6.55 25.30
CA ARG A 195 11.60 -5.45 24.66
C ARG A 195 10.75 -4.17 24.60
N ARG A 196 9.49 -4.28 24.16
CA ARG A 196 8.57 -3.13 24.07
C ARG A 196 8.11 -2.65 25.43
N TRP A 197 7.96 -3.57 26.38
CA TRP A 197 7.64 -3.20 27.76
C TRP A 197 8.77 -2.37 28.40
N LYS A 198 10.03 -2.84 28.33
CA LYS A 198 11.20 -2.09 28.80
C LYS A 198 11.33 -0.72 28.11
N GLN A 199 10.98 -0.61 26.83
CA GLN A 199 10.95 0.64 26.11
C GLN A 199 9.91 1.61 26.68
N LEU A 200 8.69 1.13 27.03
CA LEU A 200 7.69 1.94 27.70
C LEU A 200 8.17 2.41 29.08
N GLU A 201 8.76 1.54 29.89
CA GLU A 201 9.29 1.89 31.23
C GLU A 201 10.30 3.03 31.13
N LYS A 202 11.26 2.97 30.22
CA LYS A 202 12.23 4.04 29.95
C LYS A 202 11.56 5.35 29.51
N ALA A 203 10.57 5.25 28.62
CA ALA A 203 9.82 6.43 28.17
C ALA A 203 9.03 7.09 29.31
N ARG A 204 8.44 6.30 30.20
CA ARG A 204 7.72 6.81 31.40
C ARG A 204 8.68 7.44 32.43
N ALA A 205 9.89 6.90 32.56
CA ALA A 205 10.93 7.45 33.46
C ALA A 205 11.53 8.77 32.93
N GLY A 206 11.20 9.19 31.72
CA GLY A 206 11.77 10.38 31.09
C GLY A 206 13.22 10.18 30.61
N GLU A 207 13.68 8.94 30.51
CA GLU A 207 15.02 8.58 30.02
C GLU A 207 15.14 8.73 28.50
N LEU A 208 14.00 8.83 27.79
CA LEU A 208 13.91 9.00 26.35
C LEU A 208 13.36 10.40 26.06
N GLN A 209 14.22 11.30 25.59
CA GLN A 209 13.89 12.73 25.46
C GLN A 209 13.47 13.17 24.06
N SER A 210 13.78 12.37 23.02
CA SER A 210 13.41 12.67 21.65
C SER A 210 12.53 11.60 21.02
N ALA A 211 11.75 11.97 20.00
CA ALA A 211 10.98 11.00 19.22
C ALA A 211 11.89 9.93 18.59
N SER A 212 13.13 10.29 18.26
CA SER A 212 14.17 9.38 17.76
C SER A 212 14.72 8.43 18.84
N GLU A 213 14.82 8.87 20.10
CA GLU A 213 15.20 8.03 21.25
C GLU A 213 14.02 7.19 21.77
N ILE A 214 12.78 7.73 21.69
CA ILE A 214 11.55 7.05 22.12
C ILE A 214 11.26 5.81 21.27
N GLY A 215 11.91 5.68 20.17
CA GLY A 215 11.84 4.40 19.51
C GLY A 215 11.99 4.43 18.01
N TYR A 216 12.54 3.37 17.56
CA TYR A 216 12.45 2.94 16.19
C TYR A 216 11.02 3.20 15.67
N PHE A 217 10.87 4.12 14.75
CA PHE A 217 9.67 4.21 13.95
C PHE A 217 9.56 2.89 13.19
N GLY A 218 8.83 1.94 13.73
CA GLY A 218 8.84 0.56 13.25
C GLY A 218 7.59 0.18 12.48
N THR A 219 6.85 1.15 11.94
CA THR A 219 5.74 0.92 11.01
C THR A 219 6.17 -0.03 9.90
N VAL A 220 5.35 -1.02 9.57
CA VAL A 220 5.59 -1.92 8.44
C VAL A 220 4.69 -1.58 7.26
N GLY A 221 5.15 -1.89 6.05
CA GLY A 221 4.33 -1.70 4.88
C GLY A 221 4.83 -2.45 3.65
N ALA A 222 3.98 -2.50 2.65
CA ALA A 222 4.25 -3.10 1.36
C ALA A 222 3.53 -2.35 0.25
N VAL A 223 4.17 -2.26 -0.91
CA VAL A 223 3.58 -1.75 -2.16
C VAL A 223 3.89 -2.73 -3.28
N ALA A 224 2.94 -2.97 -4.18
CA ALA A 224 3.11 -3.97 -5.22
C ALA A 224 2.44 -3.59 -6.54
N LEU A 225 3.00 -4.10 -7.64
CA LEU A 225 2.43 -4.11 -8.99
C LEU A 225 2.22 -5.57 -9.41
N ASP A 226 0.99 -5.91 -9.81
CA ASP A 226 0.66 -7.24 -10.32
C ASP A 226 0.74 -7.36 -11.86
N ARG A 227 0.60 -8.60 -12.37
CA ARG A 227 0.65 -8.90 -13.81
C ARG A 227 -0.45 -8.20 -14.64
N ALA A 228 -1.54 -7.78 -13.99
CA ALA A 228 -2.63 -7.04 -14.64
C ALA A 228 -2.38 -5.53 -14.67
N GLY A 229 -1.24 -5.06 -14.14
CA GLY A 229 -0.88 -3.65 -14.07
C GLY A 229 -1.57 -2.90 -12.94
N ASN A 230 -2.09 -3.61 -11.93
CA ASN A 230 -2.72 -2.98 -10.78
C ASN A 230 -1.73 -2.77 -9.64
N LEU A 231 -1.82 -1.61 -9.03
CA LEU A 231 -1.06 -1.19 -7.87
C LEU A 231 -1.85 -1.38 -6.58
N ALA A 232 -1.16 -1.71 -5.50
CA ALA A 232 -1.72 -1.71 -4.16
C ALA A 232 -0.69 -1.26 -3.13
N ALA A 233 -1.18 -0.67 -2.04
CA ALA A 233 -0.38 -0.28 -0.89
C ALA A 233 -1.02 -0.78 0.41
N ALA A 234 -0.19 -1.18 1.38
CA ALA A 234 -0.60 -1.60 2.71
C ALA A 234 0.38 -1.07 3.75
N THR A 235 -0.13 -0.61 4.89
CA THR A 235 0.67 -0.06 6.00
C THR A 235 0.07 -0.51 7.33
N SER A 236 0.90 -0.89 8.31
CA SER A 236 0.46 -1.33 9.65
C SER A 236 1.43 -0.88 10.74
N THR A 237 0.90 -0.53 11.92
CA THR A 237 1.71 0.02 13.02
C THR A 237 1.07 -0.16 14.40
N GLY A 238 1.91 -0.13 15.45
CA GLY A 238 1.50 0.13 16.84
C GLY A 238 1.53 1.63 17.22
N GLY A 239 1.91 2.51 16.30
CA GLY A 239 2.10 3.93 16.57
C GLY A 239 3.42 4.25 17.29
N THR A 240 3.42 5.21 18.21
CA THR A 240 4.59 5.63 18.98
C THR A 240 4.54 5.12 20.42
N THR A 241 5.70 4.74 20.97
CA THR A 241 5.82 4.32 22.38
C THR A 241 5.31 5.42 23.30
N ASN A 242 4.57 5.04 24.36
CA ASN A 242 4.03 5.96 25.35
C ASN A 242 3.01 6.98 24.77
N LYS A 243 2.40 6.70 23.59
CA LYS A 243 1.33 7.53 23.01
C LYS A 243 0.16 7.68 23.98
N ARG A 244 -0.51 8.83 23.94
CA ARG A 244 -1.64 9.17 24.84
C ARG A 244 -2.87 9.58 24.04
N TRP A 245 -3.99 9.67 24.74
CA TRP A 245 -5.24 10.27 24.25
C TRP A 245 -5.78 9.66 22.96
N GLY A 246 -5.48 8.37 22.71
CA GLY A 246 -5.89 7.71 21.48
C GLY A 246 -5.17 8.24 20.23
N ARG A 247 -3.89 8.64 20.38
CA ARG A 247 -3.09 9.16 19.25
C ARG A 247 -3.10 8.16 18.09
N VAL A 248 -3.47 8.63 16.92
CA VAL A 248 -3.39 7.94 15.65
C VAL A 248 -2.34 8.65 14.78
N GLY A 249 -1.44 7.88 14.15
CA GLY A 249 -0.43 8.37 13.21
C GLY A 249 -0.94 8.41 11.78
N ASP A 250 0.00 8.46 10.85
CA ASP A 250 -0.24 8.50 9.41
C ASP A 250 -0.68 7.16 8.81
N SER A 251 -0.27 6.03 9.44
CA SER A 251 -0.41 4.69 8.85
C SER A 251 -1.85 4.31 8.47
N PRO A 252 -2.92 4.62 9.24
CA PRO A 252 -4.29 4.31 8.84
C PRO A 252 -4.92 5.41 7.98
N LEU A 253 -4.22 6.52 7.71
CA LEU A 253 -4.76 7.67 6.99
C LEU A 253 -4.36 7.61 5.51
N ILE A 254 -5.37 7.33 4.68
CA ILE A 254 -5.22 7.29 3.22
C ILE A 254 -4.76 8.67 2.71
N GLY A 255 -3.72 8.66 1.89
CA GLY A 255 -3.06 9.86 1.39
C GLY A 255 -1.87 10.30 2.24
N ALA A 256 -1.80 9.94 3.53
CA ALA A 256 -0.69 10.27 4.41
C ALA A 256 0.35 9.13 4.47
N GLY A 257 0.06 8.06 5.19
CA GLY A 257 0.94 6.91 5.37
C GLY A 257 0.76 5.79 4.34
N ASN A 258 -0.31 5.84 3.56
CA ASN A 258 -0.68 4.84 2.56
C ASN A 258 -1.40 5.51 1.39
N TYR A 259 -1.01 5.20 0.17
CA TYR A 259 -1.74 5.64 -1.03
C TYR A 259 -1.47 4.71 -2.22
N ALA A 260 -2.47 4.46 -3.06
CA ALA A 260 -2.32 3.75 -4.32
C ALA A 260 -3.24 4.32 -5.40
N ASP A 261 -2.69 4.53 -6.60
CA ASP A 261 -3.42 4.99 -7.78
C ASP A 261 -2.73 4.44 -9.04
N ASN A 262 -3.44 3.64 -9.84
CA ASN A 262 -2.92 3.10 -11.10
C ASN A 262 -2.52 4.19 -12.12
N ALA A 263 -2.96 5.44 -11.90
CA ALA A 263 -2.53 6.55 -12.74
C ALA A 263 -1.12 7.09 -12.39
N SER A 264 -0.52 6.61 -11.29
CA SER A 264 0.79 7.07 -10.81
C SER A 264 1.58 5.97 -10.10
N CYS A 265 1.34 5.75 -8.81
CA CYS A 265 2.13 4.85 -7.96
C CYS A 265 1.35 4.31 -6.76
N ALA A 266 1.95 3.32 -6.10
CA ALA A 266 1.62 2.89 -4.74
C ALA A 266 2.72 3.36 -3.78
N VAL A 267 2.33 3.88 -2.60
CA VAL A 267 3.21 4.45 -1.57
C VAL A 267 2.86 3.87 -0.21
N SER A 268 3.85 3.45 0.56
CA SER A 268 3.74 3.19 1.99
C SER A 268 4.84 3.95 2.73
N ALA A 269 4.48 4.59 3.84
CA ALA A 269 5.33 5.50 4.58
C ALA A 269 5.60 5.02 6.00
N THR A 270 6.71 5.48 6.57
CA THR A 270 7.12 5.23 7.95
C THR A 270 7.93 6.39 8.49
N GLY A 271 7.65 6.85 9.71
CA GLY A 271 8.36 7.97 10.32
C GLY A 271 7.55 8.69 11.38
N SER A 272 7.83 10.00 11.53
CA SER A 272 7.12 10.90 12.46
C SER A 272 5.74 11.24 11.88
N GLY A 273 4.73 10.44 12.19
CA GLY A 273 3.40 10.44 11.55
C GLY A 273 2.73 11.81 11.44
N GLU A 274 2.89 12.68 12.43
CA GLU A 274 2.35 14.03 12.47
C GLU A 274 2.77 14.89 11.27
N TYR A 275 4.00 14.69 10.79
CA TYR A 275 4.52 15.42 9.63
C TYR A 275 3.99 14.82 8.31
N PHE A 276 3.86 13.50 8.24
CA PHE A 276 3.27 12.81 7.09
C PHE A 276 1.78 13.16 6.91
N ILE A 277 1.04 13.27 8.02
CA ILE A 277 -0.36 13.72 8.00
C ILE A 277 -0.46 15.15 7.47
N ARG A 278 0.35 16.08 8.00
CA ARG A 278 0.29 17.51 7.65
C ARG A 278 0.67 17.79 6.19
N THR A 279 1.49 16.94 5.59
CA THR A 279 1.92 17.05 4.19
C THR A 279 1.12 16.16 3.25
N VAL A 280 0.29 15.24 3.78
CA VAL A 280 -0.43 14.23 2.99
C VAL A 280 0.55 13.50 2.07
N LEU A 281 1.70 13.07 2.62
CA LEU A 281 2.93 12.75 1.88
C LEU A 281 2.74 11.65 0.82
N GLY A 282 1.95 10.61 1.12
CA GLY A 282 1.67 9.54 0.16
C GLY A 282 0.98 10.05 -1.10
N HIS A 283 -0.02 10.92 -0.95
CA HIS A 283 -0.71 11.55 -2.06
C HIS A 283 0.17 12.62 -2.75
N GLU A 284 1.02 13.36 -2.01
CA GLU A 284 1.94 14.34 -2.61
C GLU A 284 2.86 13.67 -3.63
N ILE A 285 3.42 12.49 -3.32
CA ILE A 285 4.26 11.73 -4.27
C ILE A 285 3.48 11.40 -5.54
N SER A 286 2.26 10.87 -5.41
CA SER A 286 1.38 10.60 -6.55
C SER A 286 1.07 11.88 -7.35
N ALA A 287 0.81 13.00 -6.68
CA ALA A 287 0.52 14.28 -7.30
C ALA A 287 1.73 14.85 -8.08
N LEU A 288 2.94 14.73 -7.52
CA LEU A 288 4.18 15.11 -8.20
C LEU A 288 4.40 14.31 -9.49
N MET A 289 4.14 13.01 -9.46
CA MET A 289 4.19 12.17 -10.66
C MET A 289 3.11 12.58 -11.68
N LYS A 290 1.86 12.71 -11.25
CA LYS A 290 0.71 12.99 -12.15
C LYS A 290 0.74 14.39 -12.76
N TYR A 291 1.10 15.40 -11.99
CA TYR A 291 0.95 16.80 -12.41
C TYR A 291 2.27 17.46 -12.85
N ARG A 292 3.42 16.91 -12.40
CA ARG A 292 4.74 17.42 -12.81
C ARG A 292 5.52 16.44 -13.68
N GLY A 293 5.01 15.21 -13.88
CA GLY A 293 5.66 14.20 -14.73
C GLY A 293 6.96 13.66 -14.13
N LEU A 294 7.15 13.76 -12.81
CA LEU A 294 8.35 13.22 -12.16
C LEU A 294 8.29 11.69 -12.12
N SER A 295 9.44 11.04 -12.20
CA SER A 295 9.58 9.61 -11.92
C SER A 295 9.28 9.31 -10.45
N ALA A 296 9.03 8.05 -10.12
CA ALA A 296 8.79 7.61 -8.73
C ALA A 296 9.95 8.00 -7.79
N GLU A 297 11.20 7.86 -8.28
CA GLU A 297 12.40 8.22 -7.50
C GLU A 297 12.49 9.73 -7.27
N GLU A 298 12.31 10.54 -8.30
CA GLU A 298 12.34 12.01 -8.19
C GLU A 298 11.23 12.53 -7.28
N ALA A 299 10.01 12.02 -7.42
CA ALA A 299 8.86 12.40 -6.61
C ALA A 299 9.05 12.01 -5.14
N ALA A 300 9.52 10.79 -4.86
CA ALA A 300 9.82 10.34 -3.51
C ALA A 300 10.95 11.18 -2.87
N ARG A 301 12.01 11.47 -3.63
CA ARG A 301 13.13 12.29 -3.18
C ARG A 301 12.68 13.74 -2.86
N GLU A 302 11.89 14.36 -3.73
CA GLU A 302 11.37 15.71 -3.48
C GLU A 302 10.44 15.75 -2.26
N ALA A 303 9.57 14.76 -2.10
CA ALA A 303 8.67 14.67 -0.95
C ALA A 303 9.45 14.47 0.38
N VAL A 304 10.41 13.53 0.42
CA VAL A 304 11.14 13.19 1.65
C VAL A 304 12.20 14.25 2.00
N HIS A 305 13.07 14.62 1.06
CA HIS A 305 14.18 15.54 1.30
C HIS A 305 13.83 17.02 1.11
N GLY A 306 12.72 17.31 0.41
CA GLY A 306 12.16 18.64 0.23
C GLY A 306 11.06 18.92 1.25
N THR A 307 9.84 18.44 0.99
CA THR A 307 8.64 18.81 1.75
C THR A 307 8.70 18.36 3.21
N LEU A 308 8.97 17.06 3.45
CA LEU A 308 9.01 16.50 4.80
C LEU A 308 10.12 17.14 5.64
N LYS A 309 11.36 17.19 5.10
CA LYS A 309 12.53 17.76 5.80
C LYS A 309 12.36 19.24 6.10
N ARG A 310 11.75 20.02 5.20
CA ARG A 310 11.52 21.47 5.38
C ARG A 310 10.71 21.81 6.61
N ILE A 311 9.78 20.93 7.01
CA ILE A 311 8.95 21.11 8.21
C ILE A 311 9.48 20.37 9.44
N GLY A 312 10.68 19.77 9.35
CA GLY A 312 11.35 19.05 10.45
C GLY A 312 10.90 17.59 10.60
N GLY A 313 10.26 17.00 9.60
CA GLY A 313 9.85 15.60 9.63
C GLY A 313 10.98 14.65 9.22
N GLU A 314 11.00 13.47 9.87
CA GLU A 314 11.93 12.39 9.59
C GLU A 314 11.19 11.09 9.30
N GLY A 315 11.75 10.27 8.39
CA GLY A 315 11.23 8.98 8.02
C GLY A 315 11.60 8.59 6.60
N GLY A 316 10.78 7.70 6.00
CA GLY A 316 10.99 7.23 4.64
C GLY A 316 9.72 6.67 4.01
N VAL A 317 9.84 6.38 2.73
CA VAL A 317 8.79 5.82 1.90
C VAL A 317 9.33 4.70 1.02
N ILE A 318 8.46 3.76 0.69
CA ILE A 318 8.63 2.85 -0.44
C ILE A 318 7.58 3.19 -1.49
N VAL A 319 7.99 3.18 -2.75
CA VAL A 319 7.14 3.53 -3.90
C VAL A 319 7.32 2.50 -5.00
N VAL A 320 6.22 2.09 -5.62
CA VAL A 320 6.21 1.31 -6.87
C VAL A 320 5.31 2.02 -7.87
N ASP A 321 5.80 2.28 -9.09
CA ASP A 321 5.00 2.84 -10.15
C ASP A 321 4.39 1.77 -11.07
N ARG A 322 3.59 2.20 -12.03
CA ARG A 322 2.92 1.32 -12.99
C ARG A 322 3.85 0.61 -13.99
N GLU A 323 5.06 1.10 -14.17
CA GLU A 323 6.12 0.51 -14.95
C GLU A 323 6.97 -0.50 -14.15
N GLY A 324 6.69 -0.63 -12.84
CA GLY A 324 7.37 -1.51 -11.90
C GLY A 324 8.69 -0.95 -11.37
N ASN A 325 8.96 0.34 -11.56
CA ASN A 325 10.12 0.98 -10.94
C ASN A 325 9.89 1.12 -9.43
N ILE A 326 10.96 0.90 -8.66
CA ILE A 326 10.91 0.90 -7.20
C ILE A 326 11.81 2.00 -6.66
N ALA A 327 11.25 2.91 -5.86
CA ALA A 327 12.00 3.89 -5.07
C ALA A 327 11.93 3.57 -3.58
N LEU A 328 13.05 3.76 -2.86
CA LEU A 328 13.23 3.47 -1.43
C LEU A 328 13.93 4.68 -0.80
N GLU A 329 13.19 5.74 -0.50
CA GLU A 329 13.75 7.03 -0.06
C GLU A 329 13.50 7.28 1.42
N PHE A 330 14.52 7.77 2.14
CA PHE A 330 14.43 8.11 3.56
C PHE A 330 15.45 9.21 3.93
N ASN A 331 15.14 10.00 4.97
CA ASN A 331 16.00 11.04 5.53
C ASN A 331 16.40 10.82 7.00
N SER A 332 16.12 9.63 7.53
CA SER A 332 16.60 9.12 8.82
C SER A 332 17.95 8.41 8.69
N GLU A 333 18.54 7.95 9.80
CA GLU A 333 19.85 7.26 9.79
C GLU A 333 19.80 5.86 9.15
N GLY A 334 18.63 5.22 9.11
CA GLY A 334 18.42 3.93 8.47
C GLY A 334 16.95 3.61 8.24
N MET A 335 16.71 2.60 7.39
CA MET A 335 15.38 2.10 7.09
C MET A 335 15.44 0.60 6.76
N PHE A 336 14.72 -0.21 7.51
CA PHE A 336 14.48 -1.61 7.16
C PHE A 336 13.64 -1.67 5.88
N ARG A 337 14.20 -2.24 4.82
CA ARG A 337 13.53 -2.25 3.52
C ARG A 337 13.93 -3.42 2.66
N GLY A 338 13.05 -3.79 1.74
CA GLY A 338 13.32 -4.82 0.74
C GLY A 338 12.64 -4.50 -0.58
N ALA A 339 13.20 -5.00 -1.67
CA ALA A 339 12.66 -4.83 -3.02
C ALA A 339 12.88 -6.09 -3.84
N ARG A 340 11.87 -6.48 -4.64
CA ARG A 340 11.97 -7.59 -5.58
C ARG A 340 11.15 -7.32 -6.83
N ASP A 341 11.68 -7.69 -7.99
CA ASP A 341 11.00 -7.55 -9.28
C ASP A 341 11.22 -8.77 -10.19
N SER A 342 10.51 -8.80 -11.31
CA SER A 342 10.64 -9.83 -12.35
C SER A 342 11.89 -9.66 -13.24
N LYS A 343 12.68 -8.57 -13.08
CA LYS A 343 13.94 -8.33 -13.79
C LYS A 343 15.14 -8.93 -13.04
N GLY A 344 14.93 -9.54 -11.87
CA GLY A 344 15.96 -10.21 -11.09
C GLY A 344 16.45 -9.43 -9.87
N ARG A 345 15.88 -8.28 -9.55
CA ARG A 345 16.17 -7.56 -8.30
C ARG A 345 15.67 -8.34 -7.09
N ARG A 346 16.49 -8.47 -6.06
CA ARG A 346 16.12 -8.95 -4.73
C ARG A 346 17.07 -8.36 -3.69
N ASP A 347 16.61 -7.30 -3.05
CA ASP A 347 17.38 -6.53 -2.06
C ASP A 347 16.75 -6.66 -0.67
N ILE A 348 17.59 -6.79 0.37
CA ILE A 348 17.24 -6.63 1.78
C ILE A 348 18.27 -5.69 2.39
N LEU A 349 17.81 -4.48 2.75
CA LEU A 349 18.66 -3.39 3.20
C LEU A 349 18.20 -2.87 4.58
N ILE A 350 19.12 -2.33 5.35
CA ILE A 350 18.87 -1.76 6.68
C ILE A 350 19.43 -0.35 6.77
N TYR A 351 20.70 -0.17 6.38
CA TYR A 351 21.47 1.08 6.44
C TYR A 351 21.48 1.80 5.10
#